data_49443300e7c29fc61b4b93cd2b2a5da1
#
_entry.id   49443300e7c29fc61b4b93cd2b2a5da1
#
_cell.length_a   1.000
_cell.length_b   1.000
_cell.length_c   1.000
_cell.angle_alpha   90.00
_cell.angle_beta   90.00
_cell.angle_gamma   90.00
#
_symmetry.space_group_name_H-M   'P 1'
#
loop_
_entity.id
_entity.type
_entity.pdbx_description
1 polymer ?
#
loop_
_entity_poly.entity_id
_entity_poly.type
_entity_poly.pdbx_seq_one_letter_code
_entity_poly.pdbx_strand_id
1 'polypeptide(L)'
;MKYFMLKKYALMGIITLLLGSLLAACNSTENNASEKENNQRPIMIQGPMPIEAENFAGKLKNVKEEKSGDFVFYIGTLDDYPVIVAKTGKGMENTAASTALSIEKYNPIAIINQGTSGGHDADLNVFDIVLGKRTVNLGALKTTDKAENEGIDPTTWKPMDLMASEGSAGEDPNAEKARYFEGDEKLLAAAIAVKDNYTKGKVVEGTIGSADVWNNEVDRIKWFHTNFGSSVEEMEGAAAAQIAKAYDVPFLGIRVLSNNKVNGGKYNPETATANQEYVYEVVKHYITTLTNE
;
A
#
# COMPACT_ATOMS: atom_id res chain seq x y z
N MET A 1 36.04 53.74 20.16
CA MET A 1 35.44 55.07 20.22
C MET A 1 33.96 54.86 20.16
N LYS A 2 33.31 54.91 21.31
CA LYS A 2 32.37 55.95 21.81
C LYS A 2 31.02 55.84 21.11
N TYR A 3 30.03 55.37 21.82
CA TYR A 3 29.02 56.00 22.69
C TYR A 3 27.73 56.22 21.90
N PHE A 4 26.47 55.98 22.31
CA PHE A 4 25.73 56.10 23.58
C PHE A 4 24.38 55.45 23.34
N MET A 5 23.89 54.56 24.12
CA MET A 5 23.12 54.67 25.38
C MET A 5 21.76 55.40 25.32
N LEU A 6 20.72 54.61 25.60
CA LEU A 6 19.61 54.82 26.57
C LEU A 6 18.54 55.93 26.32
N LYS A 7 17.30 55.50 26.40
CA LYS A 7 16.27 55.81 27.47
C LYS A 7 14.88 55.36 26.97
N LYS A 8 14.19 54.43 27.57
CA LYS A 8 13.39 54.45 28.82
C LYS A 8 12.22 55.46 28.82
N TYR A 9 11.05 54.95 29.08
CA TYR A 9 9.87 55.15 29.94
C TYR A 9 8.58 55.06 29.11
N ALA A 10 7.70 54.10 29.29
CA ALA A 10 6.69 53.90 30.34
C ALA A 10 5.72 55.09 30.46
N LEU A 11 4.47 54.86 30.07
CA LEU A 11 3.33 55.44 30.79
C LEU A 11 2.12 54.50 30.72
N MET A 12 1.68 54.15 31.89
CA MET A 12 0.45 53.48 32.27
C MET A 12 -0.75 54.40 32.05
N GLY A 13 -1.89 53.84 31.64
CA GLY A 13 -3.14 54.55 31.64
C GLY A 13 -4.31 53.57 31.66
N ILE A 14 -4.77 53.25 32.82
CA ILE A 14 -6.04 52.57 33.19
C ILE A 14 -7.18 53.50 32.90
N ILE A 15 -8.26 53.05 32.24
CA ILE A 15 -9.64 53.49 32.53
C ILE A 15 -10.60 52.31 32.33
N THR A 16 -11.32 52.08 33.36
CA THR A 16 -12.30 51.07 33.69
C THR A 16 -13.73 51.53 33.33
N LEU A 17 -14.60 50.53 33.07
CA LEU A 17 -16.07 50.50 33.23
C LEU A 17 -16.96 51.31 32.29
N LEU A 18 -17.89 50.60 31.64
CA LEU A 18 -19.31 50.63 32.07
C LEU A 18 -20.14 49.55 31.35
N LEU A 19 -20.93 48.89 32.16
CA LEU A 19 -22.01 47.94 31.90
C LEU A 19 -23.01 48.41 30.83
N GLY A 20 -23.54 47.42 30.10
CA GLY A 20 -24.76 47.56 29.32
C GLY A 20 -25.30 46.19 28.91
N SER A 21 -26.03 45.54 29.79
CA SER A 21 -26.82 44.34 29.56
C SER A 21 -27.97 44.60 28.59
N LEU A 22 -28.06 43.78 27.52
CA LEU A 22 -29.34 43.52 26.84
C LEU A 22 -29.38 42.06 26.42
N LEU A 23 -30.13 41.30 27.20
CA LEU A 23 -30.63 39.98 26.88
C LEU A 23 -31.60 40.07 25.70
N ALA A 24 -31.26 39.50 24.57
CA ALA A 24 -32.22 39.09 23.57
C ALA A 24 -32.03 37.61 23.33
N ALA A 25 -32.86 36.81 23.97
CA ALA A 25 -33.01 35.39 23.70
C ALA A 25 -33.63 35.24 22.32
N CYS A 26 -32.85 34.81 21.34
CA CYS A 26 -33.38 34.14 20.17
C CYS A 26 -33.03 32.65 20.31
N ASN A 27 -34.07 31.92 20.69
CA ASN A 27 -34.05 30.45 20.69
C ASN A 27 -34.12 29.99 19.24
N SER A 28 -32.98 29.85 18.57
CA SER A 28 -32.86 29.07 17.36
C SER A 28 -32.41 27.68 17.80
N THR A 29 -33.37 26.76 17.79
CA THR A 29 -33.10 25.33 17.85
C THR A 29 -32.34 24.97 16.57
N GLU A 30 -31.04 25.22 16.55
CA GLU A 30 -30.16 24.53 15.61
C GLU A 30 -30.10 23.08 16.05
N ASN A 31 -30.72 22.23 15.24
CA ASN A 31 -30.43 20.80 15.23
C ASN A 31 -28.95 20.61 14.86
N ASN A 32 -28.08 20.76 15.85
CA ASN A 32 -26.75 20.21 15.80
C ASN A 32 -26.90 18.69 15.93
N ALA A 33 -27.25 18.05 14.82
CA ALA A 33 -26.79 16.70 14.60
C ALA A 33 -25.26 16.80 14.56
N SER A 34 -24.62 16.62 15.73
CA SER A 34 -23.19 16.39 15.79
C SER A 34 -22.94 15.17 14.92
N GLU A 35 -22.41 15.38 13.72
CA GLU A 35 -21.66 14.31 13.05
C GLU A 35 -20.65 13.85 14.10
N LYS A 36 -20.86 12.67 14.64
CA LYS A 36 -19.83 11.96 15.39
C LYS A 36 -18.69 11.82 14.40
N GLU A 37 -17.67 12.65 14.51
CA GLU A 37 -16.39 12.37 13.85
C GLU A 37 -16.04 10.93 14.21
N ASN A 38 -16.13 10.06 13.23
CA ASN A 38 -15.75 8.68 13.39
C ASN A 38 -14.22 8.67 13.52
N ASN A 39 -13.74 8.64 14.75
CA ASN A 39 -12.31 8.70 15.10
C ASN A 39 -11.58 7.37 14.73
N GLN A 40 -12.24 6.50 13.97
CA GLN A 40 -11.65 5.25 13.50
C GLN A 40 -10.66 5.53 12.36
N ARG A 41 -9.47 4.96 12.50
CA ARG A 41 -8.44 4.99 11.44
C ARG A 41 -8.90 4.14 10.25
N PRO A 42 -8.74 4.59 9.00
CA PRO A 42 -9.24 3.87 7.84
C PRO A 42 -8.41 2.62 7.50
N ILE A 43 -9.03 1.70 6.76
CA ILE A 43 -8.31 0.67 6.01
C ILE A 43 -7.97 1.26 4.64
N MET A 44 -6.70 1.14 4.22
CA MET A 44 -6.23 1.60 2.92
C MET A 44 -6.17 0.45 1.92
N ILE A 45 -6.84 0.60 0.79
CA ILE A 45 -6.76 -0.29 -0.35
C ILE A 45 -6.00 0.42 -1.46
N GLN A 46 -4.98 -0.20 -2.01
CA GLN A 46 -4.18 0.37 -3.09
C GLN A 46 -4.38 -0.43 -4.38
N GLY A 47 -4.57 0.27 -5.49
CA GLY A 47 -4.56 -0.30 -6.84
C GLY A 47 -3.84 0.66 -7.78
N PRO A 48 -2.88 0.19 -8.61
CA PRO A 48 -2.04 1.09 -9.42
C PRO A 48 -2.80 1.76 -10.57
N MET A 49 -3.74 1.07 -11.17
CA MET A 49 -4.46 1.54 -12.35
C MET A 49 -5.95 1.75 -12.07
N PRO A 50 -6.66 2.56 -12.90
CA PRO A 50 -8.11 2.73 -12.77
C PRO A 50 -8.86 1.39 -12.73
N ILE A 51 -8.51 0.47 -13.64
CA ILE A 51 -9.13 -0.86 -13.72
C ILE A 51 -8.89 -1.72 -12.46
N GLU A 52 -7.90 -1.39 -11.65
CA GLU A 52 -7.54 -2.11 -10.42
C GLU A 52 -7.97 -1.40 -9.14
N ALA A 53 -8.52 -0.19 -9.23
CA ALA A 53 -8.95 0.60 -8.07
C ALA A 53 -10.43 1.00 -8.11
N GLU A 54 -10.94 1.39 -9.27
CA GLU A 54 -12.22 2.11 -9.36
C GLU A 54 -13.45 1.21 -9.17
N ASN A 55 -13.35 -0.10 -9.45
CA ASN A 55 -14.44 -1.03 -9.15
C ASN A 55 -14.68 -1.15 -7.64
N PHE A 56 -13.61 -1.25 -6.85
CA PHE A 56 -13.72 -1.27 -5.39
C PHE A 56 -14.22 0.08 -4.86
N ALA A 57 -13.65 1.19 -5.34
CA ALA A 57 -14.07 2.53 -4.94
C ALA A 57 -15.56 2.78 -5.19
N GLY A 58 -16.10 2.27 -6.30
CA GLY A 58 -17.54 2.34 -6.62
C GLY A 58 -18.47 1.58 -5.68
N LYS A 59 -17.93 0.70 -4.83
CA LYS A 59 -18.70 -0.05 -3.81
C LYS A 59 -18.74 0.65 -2.46
N LEU A 60 -17.95 1.69 -2.25
CA LEU A 60 -17.98 2.48 -1.02
C LEU A 60 -19.22 3.38 -0.96
N LYS A 61 -19.69 3.67 0.25
CA LYS A 61 -20.73 4.66 0.52
C LYS A 61 -20.09 6.02 0.82
N ASN A 62 -20.83 7.10 0.53
CA ASN A 62 -20.44 8.48 0.85
C ASN A 62 -19.05 8.88 0.30
N VAL A 63 -18.77 8.46 -0.93
CA VAL A 63 -17.44 8.63 -1.53
C VAL A 63 -17.13 10.10 -1.79
N LYS A 64 -15.96 10.54 -1.33
CA LYS A 64 -15.31 11.79 -1.68
C LYS A 64 -14.01 11.50 -2.40
N GLU A 65 -13.77 12.13 -3.55
CA GLU A 65 -12.49 12.06 -4.27
C GLU A 65 -11.56 13.19 -3.80
N GLU A 66 -10.34 12.82 -3.44
CA GLU A 66 -9.24 13.76 -3.18
C GLU A 66 -8.06 13.47 -4.09
N LYS A 67 -7.36 14.53 -4.50
CA LYS A 67 -6.14 14.43 -5.33
C LYS A 67 -4.94 15.05 -4.63
N SER A 68 -3.78 14.43 -4.85
CA SER A 68 -2.50 14.97 -4.46
C SER A 68 -1.48 14.63 -5.55
N GLY A 69 -1.13 15.63 -6.37
CA GLY A 69 -0.46 15.37 -7.64
C GLY A 69 -1.34 14.48 -8.54
N ASP A 70 -0.76 13.42 -9.08
CA ASP A 70 -1.46 12.44 -9.90
C ASP A 70 -2.10 11.30 -9.09
N PHE A 71 -1.88 11.27 -7.78
CA PHE A 71 -2.49 10.28 -6.89
C PHE A 71 -3.94 10.65 -6.59
N VAL A 72 -4.82 9.66 -6.62
CA VAL A 72 -6.25 9.84 -6.37
C VAL A 72 -6.67 8.95 -5.19
N PHE A 73 -7.40 9.54 -4.25
CA PHE A 73 -7.91 8.88 -3.06
C PHE A 73 -9.44 8.95 -3.06
N TYR A 74 -10.09 7.81 -3.08
CA TYR A 74 -11.53 7.68 -2.90
C TYR A 74 -11.81 7.35 -1.45
N ILE A 75 -12.31 8.33 -0.70
CA ILE A 75 -12.55 8.25 0.74
C ILE A 75 -14.02 7.98 0.97
N GLY A 76 -14.34 6.91 1.66
CA GLY A 76 -15.73 6.53 1.92
C GLY A 76 -15.85 5.54 3.07
N THR A 77 -16.97 4.83 3.11
CA THR A 77 -17.23 3.80 4.12
C THR A 77 -17.66 2.49 3.50
N LEU A 78 -17.29 1.38 4.14
CA LEU A 78 -17.77 0.03 3.87
C LEU A 78 -18.29 -0.56 5.18
N ASP A 79 -19.56 -0.96 5.21
CA ASP A 79 -20.23 -1.41 6.43
C ASP A 79 -20.03 -0.43 7.62
N ASP A 80 -20.17 0.88 7.31
CA ASP A 80 -19.97 2.04 8.19
C ASP A 80 -18.54 2.23 8.74
N TYR A 81 -17.59 1.38 8.32
CA TYR A 81 -16.17 1.51 8.65
C TYR A 81 -15.44 2.39 7.61
N PRO A 82 -14.53 3.30 8.02
CA PRO A 82 -13.81 4.15 7.07
C PRO A 82 -12.84 3.34 6.21
N VAL A 83 -12.95 3.50 4.90
CA VAL A 83 -12.09 2.84 3.90
C VAL A 83 -11.65 3.88 2.88
N ILE A 84 -10.39 3.81 2.50
CA ILE A 84 -9.82 4.65 1.45
C ILE A 84 -9.28 3.75 0.34
N VAL A 85 -9.67 4.02 -0.90
CA VAL A 85 -9.07 3.39 -2.07
C VAL A 85 -8.11 4.38 -2.71
N ALA A 86 -6.84 4.02 -2.80
CA ALA A 86 -5.81 4.83 -3.43
C ALA A 86 -5.48 4.29 -4.83
N LYS A 87 -5.59 5.15 -5.83
CA LYS A 87 -5.04 4.93 -7.16
C LYS A 87 -3.61 5.47 -7.18
N THR A 88 -2.65 4.54 -7.07
CA THR A 88 -1.26 4.88 -6.78
C THR A 88 -0.43 5.25 -8.00
N GLY A 89 -0.88 4.91 -9.22
CA GLY A 89 -0.03 4.89 -10.41
C GLY A 89 0.84 3.62 -10.46
N LYS A 90 1.28 3.23 -11.65
CA LYS A 90 2.13 2.07 -11.87
C LYS A 90 3.57 2.32 -11.42
N GLY A 91 4.22 1.26 -10.95
CA GLY A 91 5.63 1.24 -10.64
C GLY A 91 5.95 1.50 -9.18
N MET A 92 7.15 1.10 -8.79
CA MET A 92 7.56 1.11 -7.38
C MET A 92 7.70 2.53 -6.83
N GLU A 93 8.20 3.49 -7.61
CA GLU A 93 8.36 4.88 -7.17
C GLU A 93 7.01 5.54 -6.88
N ASN A 94 6.04 5.38 -7.79
CA ASN A 94 4.69 5.90 -7.61
C ASN A 94 4.03 5.29 -6.37
N THR A 95 4.17 3.98 -6.21
CA THR A 95 3.58 3.27 -5.09
C THR A 95 4.24 3.65 -3.77
N ALA A 96 5.57 3.74 -3.70
CA ALA A 96 6.27 4.20 -2.50
C ALA A 96 5.82 5.60 -2.08
N ALA A 97 5.80 6.55 -3.03
CA ALA A 97 5.38 7.93 -2.78
C ALA A 97 3.92 8.01 -2.30
N SER A 98 3.00 7.32 -3.00
CA SER A 98 1.58 7.27 -2.62
C SER A 98 1.37 6.60 -1.27
N THR A 99 2.13 5.55 -0.95
CA THR A 99 2.02 4.84 0.34
C THR A 99 2.47 5.74 1.50
N ALA A 100 3.63 6.37 1.38
CA ALA A 100 4.12 7.30 2.41
C ALA A 100 3.15 8.47 2.61
N LEU A 101 2.70 9.09 1.52
CA LEU A 101 1.71 10.17 1.57
C LEU A 101 0.40 9.71 2.24
N SER A 102 -0.06 8.50 1.94
CA SER A 102 -1.28 7.94 2.52
C SER A 102 -1.16 7.72 4.02
N ILE A 103 -0.02 7.21 4.47
CA ILE A 103 0.24 6.97 5.89
C ILE A 103 0.26 8.30 6.65
N GLU A 104 1.03 9.27 6.17
CA GLU A 104 1.15 10.59 6.79
C GLU A 104 -0.19 11.35 6.85
N LYS A 105 -0.98 11.25 5.77
CA LYS A 105 -2.22 12.02 5.66
C LYS A 105 -3.41 11.38 6.36
N TYR A 106 -3.54 10.07 6.28
CA TYR A 106 -4.76 9.36 6.69
C TYR A 106 -4.55 8.40 7.85
N ASN A 107 -3.30 8.11 8.24
CA ASN A 107 -2.95 7.22 9.33
C ASN A 107 -3.72 5.89 9.30
N PRO A 108 -3.65 5.09 8.22
CA PRO A 108 -4.43 3.87 8.11
C PRO A 108 -4.02 2.83 9.16
N ILE A 109 -4.98 1.99 9.59
CA ILE A 109 -4.69 0.86 10.49
C ILE A 109 -4.07 -0.32 9.76
N ALA A 110 -4.30 -0.43 8.45
CA ALA A 110 -3.81 -1.51 7.61
C ALA A 110 -3.80 -1.07 6.15
N ILE A 111 -2.91 -1.66 5.35
CA ILE A 111 -2.79 -1.44 3.92
C ILE A 111 -2.92 -2.78 3.19
N ILE A 112 -3.85 -2.86 2.24
CA ILE A 112 -3.95 -3.95 1.28
C ILE A 112 -3.56 -3.41 -0.09
N ASN A 113 -2.43 -3.87 -0.62
CA ASN A 113 -1.99 -3.53 -1.97
C ASN A 113 -2.42 -4.66 -2.93
N GLN A 114 -3.29 -4.35 -3.88
CA GLN A 114 -3.91 -5.34 -4.73
C GLN A 114 -3.82 -4.97 -6.22
N GLY A 115 -3.92 -5.97 -7.09
CA GLY A 115 -3.86 -5.77 -8.54
C GLY A 115 -3.62 -7.06 -9.30
N THR A 116 -3.29 -6.91 -10.57
CA THR A 116 -2.97 -8.01 -11.47
C THR A 116 -1.48 -8.36 -11.44
N SER A 117 -1.12 -9.54 -11.93
CA SER A 117 0.26 -10.02 -11.97
C SER A 117 0.50 -11.01 -13.10
N GLY A 118 1.77 -11.21 -13.43
CA GLY A 118 2.26 -12.32 -14.27
C GLY A 118 2.65 -13.52 -13.41
N GLY A 119 2.33 -14.73 -13.87
CA GLY A 119 2.66 -15.96 -13.16
C GLY A 119 4.14 -16.35 -13.31
N HIS A 120 4.80 -16.64 -12.19
CA HIS A 120 6.13 -17.29 -12.14
C HIS A 120 6.04 -18.78 -11.84
N ASP A 121 5.10 -19.17 -10.97
CA ASP A 121 4.81 -20.55 -10.66
C ASP A 121 3.97 -21.17 -11.79
N ALA A 122 4.48 -22.25 -12.39
CA ALA A 122 3.82 -22.93 -13.50
C ALA A 122 2.53 -23.69 -13.11
N ASP A 123 2.33 -23.94 -11.81
CA ASP A 123 1.14 -24.59 -11.28
C ASP A 123 -0.04 -23.63 -11.06
N LEU A 124 0.20 -22.33 -11.29
CA LEU A 124 -0.83 -21.30 -11.18
C LEU A 124 -1.38 -20.94 -12.58
N ASN A 125 -2.67 -20.61 -12.62
CA ASN A 125 -3.38 -20.26 -13.83
C ASN A 125 -3.97 -18.85 -13.75
N VAL A 126 -4.36 -18.32 -14.91
CA VAL A 126 -5.10 -17.05 -14.99
C VAL A 126 -6.37 -17.16 -14.13
N PHE A 127 -6.66 -16.12 -13.38
CA PHE A 127 -7.64 -16.02 -12.29
C PHE A 127 -7.22 -16.62 -10.94
N ASP A 128 -6.15 -17.39 -10.82
CA ASP A 128 -5.68 -17.78 -9.48
C ASP A 128 -5.20 -16.54 -8.72
N ILE A 129 -5.45 -16.51 -7.41
CA ILE A 129 -5.06 -15.41 -6.52
C ILE A 129 -3.92 -15.88 -5.62
N VAL A 130 -2.89 -15.06 -5.52
CA VAL A 130 -1.78 -15.22 -4.58
C VAL A 130 -1.94 -14.20 -3.43
N LEU A 131 -2.06 -14.73 -2.23
CA LEU A 131 -1.95 -13.97 -0.99
C LEU A 131 -0.48 -13.84 -0.64
N GLY A 132 0.00 -12.61 -0.54
CA GLY A 132 1.39 -12.30 -0.25
C GLY A 132 1.77 -12.66 1.18
N LYS A 133 2.00 -13.95 1.46
CA LYS A 133 2.63 -14.36 2.71
C LYS A 133 3.91 -13.57 2.93
N ARG A 134 4.59 -13.22 1.84
CA ARG A 134 5.70 -12.28 1.80
C ARG A 134 5.81 -11.60 0.45
N THR A 135 6.45 -10.44 0.40
CA THR A 135 6.80 -9.72 -0.83
C THR A 135 8.30 -9.52 -0.92
N VAL A 136 8.81 -9.37 -2.16
CA VAL A 136 10.24 -9.20 -2.41
C VAL A 136 10.48 -8.30 -3.61
N ASN A 137 11.51 -7.44 -3.53
CA ASN A 137 11.97 -6.65 -4.67
C ASN A 137 12.89 -7.52 -5.56
N LEU A 138 12.41 -7.89 -6.75
CA LEU A 138 13.15 -8.70 -7.73
C LEU A 138 14.23 -7.89 -8.46
N GLY A 139 14.16 -6.56 -8.44
CA GLY A 139 15.15 -5.66 -9.02
C GLY A 139 16.35 -5.40 -8.11
N ALA A 140 16.29 -5.81 -6.83
CA ALA A 140 17.38 -5.68 -5.88
C ALA A 140 18.45 -6.76 -6.12
N LEU A 141 19.35 -6.51 -7.07
CA LEU A 141 20.31 -7.49 -7.57
C LEU A 141 21.73 -6.91 -7.59
N LYS A 142 22.69 -7.74 -7.24
CA LYS A 142 24.12 -7.50 -7.40
C LYS A 142 24.63 -8.29 -8.60
N THR A 143 25.21 -7.59 -9.56
CA THR A 143 25.84 -8.22 -10.73
C THR A 143 27.24 -8.74 -10.38
N THR A 144 27.74 -9.67 -11.18
CA THR A 144 29.15 -10.10 -11.11
C THR A 144 30.04 -9.13 -11.88
N ASP A 145 31.28 -9.01 -11.47
CA ASP A 145 32.30 -8.26 -12.23
C ASP A 145 32.56 -8.95 -13.57
N LYS A 146 32.53 -8.16 -14.63
CA LYS A 146 32.89 -8.58 -15.98
C LYS A 146 33.64 -7.45 -16.68
N ALA A 147 34.61 -7.81 -17.51
CA ALA A 147 35.32 -6.86 -18.35
C ALA A 147 34.44 -6.40 -19.53
N GLU A 148 34.90 -5.34 -20.18
CA GLU A 148 34.28 -4.86 -21.42
C GLU A 148 34.24 -5.97 -22.47
N ASN A 149 33.11 -6.11 -23.16
CA ASN A 149 32.83 -7.12 -24.18
C ASN A 149 32.70 -8.60 -23.67
N GLU A 150 32.69 -8.87 -22.37
CA GLU A 150 32.37 -10.19 -21.81
C GLU A 150 30.87 -10.52 -21.80
N GLY A 151 30.04 -9.55 -22.18
CA GLY A 151 28.59 -9.72 -22.28
C GLY A 151 27.88 -9.67 -20.92
N ILE A 152 26.55 -9.80 -20.97
CA ILE A 152 25.66 -9.76 -19.82
C ILE A 152 25.10 -11.17 -19.61
N ASP A 153 25.14 -11.65 -18.38
CA ASP A 153 24.51 -12.91 -17.99
C ASP A 153 23.69 -12.72 -16.69
N PRO A 154 22.39 -12.40 -16.83
CA PRO A 154 21.51 -12.19 -15.68
C PRO A 154 21.35 -13.39 -14.75
N THR A 155 21.66 -14.60 -15.22
CA THR A 155 21.56 -15.82 -14.40
C THR A 155 22.65 -15.91 -13.33
N THR A 156 23.72 -15.13 -13.47
CA THR A 156 24.82 -15.05 -12.48
C THR A 156 24.61 -13.98 -11.42
N TRP A 157 23.57 -13.15 -11.55
CA TRP A 157 23.28 -12.09 -10.60
C TRP A 157 22.81 -12.67 -9.28
N LYS A 158 23.04 -11.94 -8.21
CA LYS A 158 22.68 -12.40 -6.86
C LYS A 158 21.68 -11.45 -6.20
N PRO A 159 20.70 -11.96 -5.44
CA PRO A 159 19.82 -11.15 -4.64
C PRO A 159 20.59 -10.26 -3.66
N MET A 160 20.10 -9.02 -3.49
CA MET A 160 20.63 -8.04 -2.55
C MET A 160 19.54 -7.62 -1.58
N ASP A 161 19.91 -7.39 -0.33
CA ASP A 161 18.98 -6.96 0.71
C ASP A 161 18.95 -5.43 0.74
N LEU A 162 17.74 -4.84 0.75
CA LEU A 162 17.54 -3.38 0.64
C LEU A 162 17.24 -2.71 1.98
N MET A 163 16.57 -3.42 2.89
CA MET A 163 16.32 -2.90 4.24
C MET A 163 17.41 -3.42 5.16
N ALA A 164 18.19 -2.48 5.66
CA ALA A 164 19.20 -2.82 6.63
C ALA A 164 19.48 -1.59 7.50
N SER A 165 20.00 -1.80 8.69
CA SER A 165 20.48 -0.74 9.54
C SER A 165 21.67 0.00 8.91
N GLU A 166 22.03 1.13 9.47
CA GLU A 166 23.21 1.89 9.05
C GLU A 166 24.45 0.97 8.93
N GLY A 167 25.27 1.15 7.92
CA GLY A 167 26.38 0.26 7.60
C GLY A 167 26.02 -0.97 6.76
N SER A 168 24.79 -1.05 6.29
CA SER A 168 24.23 -2.20 5.57
C SER A 168 24.79 -2.42 4.16
N ALA A 169 25.57 -1.52 3.62
CA ALA A 169 26.24 -1.69 2.31
C ALA A 169 27.28 -2.85 2.29
N GLY A 170 27.21 -3.73 3.27
CA GLY A 170 28.06 -4.91 3.43
C GLY A 170 29.21 -4.73 4.40
N GLU A 171 29.30 -3.58 5.03
CA GLU A 171 30.39 -3.21 5.94
C GLU A 171 30.16 -3.71 7.37
N ASP A 172 28.88 -3.74 7.81
CA ASP A 172 28.52 -4.32 9.11
C ASP A 172 27.89 -5.72 8.91
N PRO A 173 28.59 -6.80 9.31
CA PRO A 173 28.05 -8.15 9.20
C PRO A 173 26.86 -8.42 10.14
N ASN A 174 26.65 -7.56 11.16
CA ASN A 174 25.56 -7.70 12.13
C ASN A 174 24.37 -6.79 11.79
N ALA A 175 24.44 -5.98 10.72
CA ALA A 175 23.32 -5.16 10.29
C ALA A 175 22.10 -6.02 9.98
N GLU A 176 20.94 -5.63 10.50
CA GLU A 176 19.67 -6.25 10.12
C GLU A 176 19.46 -6.07 8.61
N LYS A 177 19.20 -7.18 7.93
CA LYS A 177 18.96 -7.20 6.47
C LYS A 177 17.60 -7.80 6.22
N ALA A 178 16.80 -7.11 5.43
CA ALA A 178 15.49 -7.61 5.02
C ALA A 178 15.44 -7.75 3.50
N ARG A 179 15.24 -8.97 3.03
CA ARG A 179 14.96 -9.29 1.63
C ARG A 179 13.47 -9.39 1.39
N TYR A 180 12.76 -9.99 2.33
CA TYR A 180 11.33 -10.22 2.27
C TYR A 180 10.62 -9.36 3.28
N PHE A 181 9.42 -8.91 2.89
CA PHE A 181 8.48 -8.23 3.76
C PHE A 181 7.30 -9.17 4.00
N GLU A 182 7.13 -9.62 5.23
CA GLU A 182 6.08 -10.56 5.60
C GLU A 182 4.71 -9.88 5.55
N GLY A 183 3.70 -10.61 5.07
CA GLY A 183 2.32 -10.19 5.13
C GLY A 183 1.80 -10.23 6.57
N ASP A 184 0.96 -9.26 6.94
CA ASP A 184 0.35 -9.22 8.27
C ASP A 184 -0.54 -10.45 8.51
N GLU A 185 -0.38 -11.09 9.65
CA GLU A 185 -1.06 -12.36 9.99
C GLU A 185 -2.58 -12.19 10.09
N LYS A 186 -3.08 -11.06 10.63
CA LYS A 186 -4.51 -10.81 10.76
C LYS A 186 -5.17 -10.56 9.40
N LEU A 187 -4.51 -9.78 8.53
CA LEU A 187 -4.96 -9.56 7.16
C LEU A 187 -4.93 -10.85 6.33
N LEU A 188 -3.88 -11.65 6.48
CA LEU A 188 -3.74 -12.93 5.79
C LEU A 188 -4.82 -13.91 6.26
N ALA A 189 -5.07 -13.99 7.57
CA ALA A 189 -6.13 -14.81 8.13
C ALA A 189 -7.52 -14.38 7.61
N ALA A 190 -7.78 -13.07 7.52
CA ALA A 190 -9.04 -12.56 6.95
C ALA A 190 -9.20 -12.95 5.47
N ALA A 191 -8.11 -12.88 4.70
CA ALA A 191 -8.14 -13.30 3.30
C ALA A 191 -8.40 -14.81 3.17
N ILE A 192 -7.73 -15.63 3.96
CA ILE A 192 -7.93 -17.09 3.96
C ILE A 192 -9.36 -17.45 4.37
N ALA A 193 -9.95 -16.75 5.33
CA ALA A 193 -11.31 -17.04 5.82
C ALA A 193 -12.37 -16.92 4.72
N VAL A 194 -12.15 -16.10 3.70
CA VAL A 194 -13.12 -15.90 2.60
C VAL A 194 -12.69 -16.55 1.29
N LYS A 195 -11.62 -17.34 1.27
CA LYS A 195 -11.07 -17.93 0.04
C LYS A 195 -12.06 -18.79 -0.74
N ASP A 196 -12.95 -19.49 -0.04
CA ASP A 196 -13.92 -20.39 -0.64
C ASP A 196 -15.10 -19.65 -1.31
N ASN A 197 -15.24 -18.34 -1.07
CA ASN A 197 -16.19 -17.48 -1.78
C ASN A 197 -15.70 -17.13 -3.19
N TYR A 198 -14.41 -17.32 -3.47
CA TYR A 198 -13.83 -17.05 -4.78
C TYR A 198 -13.91 -18.30 -5.66
N THR A 199 -14.66 -18.21 -6.77
CA THR A 199 -15.00 -19.36 -7.62
C THR A 199 -14.35 -19.33 -9.01
N LYS A 200 -13.58 -18.26 -9.35
CA LYS A 200 -12.98 -18.10 -10.67
C LYS A 200 -11.62 -18.80 -10.80
N GLY A 201 -10.98 -19.12 -9.70
CA GLY A 201 -9.67 -19.79 -9.60
C GLY A 201 -9.40 -20.22 -8.17
N LYS A 202 -8.21 -20.72 -7.89
CA LYS A 202 -7.79 -21.04 -6.53
C LYS A 202 -7.18 -19.81 -5.84
N VAL A 203 -7.24 -19.79 -4.52
CA VAL A 203 -6.57 -18.79 -3.68
C VAL A 203 -5.48 -19.51 -2.89
N VAL A 204 -4.24 -19.07 -3.05
CA VAL A 204 -3.07 -19.69 -2.42
C VAL A 204 -2.20 -18.66 -1.73
N GLU A 205 -1.48 -19.06 -0.70
CA GLU A 205 -0.40 -18.27 -0.13
C GLU A 205 0.86 -18.39 -1.00
N GLY A 206 1.61 -17.29 -1.13
CA GLY A 206 2.83 -17.32 -1.93
C GLY A 206 3.72 -16.09 -1.72
N THR A 207 4.75 -15.99 -2.53
CA THR A 207 5.64 -14.83 -2.57
C THR A 207 5.28 -13.96 -3.77
N ILE A 208 4.99 -12.69 -3.52
CA ILE A 208 4.78 -11.68 -4.55
C ILE A 208 6.13 -11.00 -4.83
N GLY A 209 6.59 -11.06 -6.07
CA GLY A 209 7.79 -10.40 -6.53
C GLY A 209 7.45 -9.09 -7.24
N SER A 210 8.21 -8.02 -6.98
CA SER A 210 7.99 -6.72 -7.62
C SER A 210 9.23 -6.25 -8.35
N ALA A 211 9.07 -5.80 -9.59
CA ALA A 211 10.08 -5.09 -10.36
C ALA A 211 9.43 -4.23 -11.44
N ASP A 212 10.02 -3.08 -11.77
CA ASP A 212 9.54 -2.22 -12.85
C ASP A 212 9.96 -2.80 -14.23
N VAL A 213 9.63 -4.06 -14.43
CA VAL A 213 9.92 -4.83 -15.64
C VAL A 213 8.71 -5.68 -16.03
N TRP A 214 8.41 -5.71 -17.32
CA TRP A 214 7.49 -6.69 -17.88
C TRP A 214 8.29 -7.87 -18.43
N ASN A 215 8.42 -8.96 -17.66
CA ASN A 215 9.19 -10.12 -18.07
C ASN A 215 8.44 -10.98 -19.08
N ASN A 216 9.09 -11.24 -20.22
CA ASN A 216 8.64 -12.14 -21.25
C ASN A 216 9.61 -13.31 -21.49
N GLU A 217 10.75 -13.32 -20.81
CA GLU A 217 11.79 -14.34 -20.94
C GLU A 217 11.53 -15.47 -19.95
N VAL A 218 11.19 -16.64 -20.45
CA VAL A 218 10.81 -17.80 -19.63
C VAL A 218 11.93 -18.20 -18.67
N ASP A 219 13.18 -18.17 -19.13
CA ASP A 219 14.33 -18.52 -18.29
C ASP A 219 14.53 -17.52 -17.16
N ARG A 220 14.27 -16.23 -17.41
CA ARG A 220 14.29 -15.19 -16.37
C ARG A 220 13.18 -15.37 -15.35
N ILE A 221 11.97 -15.68 -15.80
CA ILE A 221 10.81 -15.98 -14.95
C ILE A 221 11.12 -17.19 -14.04
N LYS A 222 11.64 -18.26 -14.60
CA LYS A 222 12.06 -19.45 -13.84
C LYS A 222 13.19 -19.14 -12.86
N TRP A 223 14.12 -18.30 -13.26
CA TRP A 223 15.23 -17.88 -12.40
C TRP A 223 14.71 -17.12 -11.17
N PHE A 224 13.75 -16.20 -11.35
CA PHE A 224 13.11 -15.49 -10.23
C PHE A 224 12.34 -16.46 -9.32
N HIS A 225 11.57 -17.36 -9.90
CA HIS A 225 10.88 -18.40 -9.11
C HIS A 225 11.88 -19.22 -8.29
N THR A 226 12.99 -19.66 -8.88
CA THR A 226 14.00 -20.48 -8.20
C THR A 226 14.75 -19.72 -7.11
N ASN A 227 15.15 -18.46 -7.36
CA ASN A 227 16.04 -17.73 -6.45
C ASN A 227 15.31 -16.91 -5.39
N PHE A 228 14.06 -16.51 -5.64
CA PHE A 228 13.24 -15.73 -4.71
C PHE A 228 12.00 -16.47 -4.21
N GLY A 229 11.70 -17.64 -4.77
CA GLY A 229 10.46 -18.36 -4.48
C GLY A 229 9.21 -17.59 -4.93
N SER A 230 9.36 -16.65 -5.87
CA SER A 230 8.23 -15.80 -6.31
C SER A 230 7.19 -16.62 -7.06
N SER A 231 5.94 -16.54 -6.63
CA SER A 231 4.80 -17.19 -7.28
C SER A 231 4.27 -16.35 -8.45
N VAL A 232 4.36 -15.02 -8.29
CA VAL A 232 3.90 -14.02 -9.26
C VAL A 232 4.83 -12.82 -9.28
N GLU A 233 4.74 -12.03 -10.36
CA GLU A 233 5.46 -10.77 -10.54
C GLU A 233 4.50 -9.62 -10.87
N GLU A 234 4.75 -8.47 -10.27
CA GLU A 234 4.06 -7.22 -10.50
C GLU A 234 5.01 -6.03 -10.25
N MET A 235 4.52 -4.79 -10.14
CA MET A 235 5.40 -3.61 -10.15
C MET A 235 5.24 -2.70 -8.91
N GLU A 236 4.56 -3.10 -7.85
CA GLU A 236 4.14 -2.21 -6.74
C GLU A 236 4.36 -2.77 -5.33
N GLY A 237 4.03 -4.04 -5.12
CA GLY A 237 3.84 -4.64 -3.80
C GLY A 237 5.03 -4.51 -2.87
N ALA A 238 6.25 -4.75 -3.36
CA ALA A 238 7.45 -4.65 -2.52
C ALA A 238 7.72 -3.21 -2.07
N ALA A 239 7.44 -2.21 -2.92
CA ALA A 239 7.59 -0.81 -2.54
C ALA A 239 6.59 -0.41 -1.45
N ALA A 240 5.30 -0.79 -1.60
CA ALA A 240 4.29 -0.56 -0.58
C ALA A 240 4.64 -1.28 0.74
N ALA A 241 5.06 -2.54 0.68
CA ALA A 241 5.44 -3.34 1.85
C ALA A 241 6.64 -2.74 2.59
N GLN A 242 7.65 -2.28 1.86
CA GLN A 242 8.83 -1.64 2.43
C GLN A 242 8.49 -0.36 3.18
N ILE A 243 7.65 0.50 2.59
CA ILE A 243 7.19 1.73 3.24
C ILE A 243 6.29 1.40 4.43
N ALA A 244 5.33 0.47 4.30
CA ALA A 244 4.47 0.05 5.40
C ALA A 244 5.30 -0.47 6.58
N LYS A 245 6.34 -1.29 6.34
CA LYS A 245 7.28 -1.74 7.36
C LYS A 245 8.01 -0.57 8.03
N ALA A 246 8.47 0.42 7.26
CA ALA A 246 9.18 1.58 7.80
C ALA A 246 8.31 2.44 8.75
N TYR A 247 7.00 2.41 8.56
CA TYR A 247 6.01 3.12 9.38
C TYR A 247 5.27 2.22 10.38
N ASP A 248 5.65 0.95 10.49
CA ASP A 248 5.00 -0.04 11.36
C ASP A 248 3.48 -0.16 11.10
N VAL A 249 3.09 -0.16 9.83
CA VAL A 249 1.69 -0.34 9.39
C VAL A 249 1.48 -1.75 8.87
N PRO A 250 0.47 -2.50 9.36
CA PRO A 250 0.09 -3.81 8.84
C PRO A 250 -0.14 -3.79 7.33
N PHE A 251 0.45 -4.76 6.61
CA PHE A 251 0.43 -4.82 5.16
C PHE A 251 0.11 -6.21 4.62
N LEU A 252 -0.68 -6.27 3.54
CA LEU A 252 -0.89 -7.49 2.76
C LEU A 252 -0.91 -7.18 1.26
N GLY A 253 -0.11 -7.91 0.49
CA GLY A 253 -0.23 -7.95 -0.97
C GLY A 253 -1.26 -9.00 -1.40
N ILE A 254 -2.12 -8.69 -2.37
CA ILE A 254 -3.05 -9.65 -2.99
C ILE A 254 -2.97 -9.50 -4.51
N ARG A 255 -2.64 -10.56 -5.21
CA ARG A 255 -2.48 -10.51 -6.67
C ARG A 255 -3.23 -11.64 -7.37
N VAL A 256 -4.00 -11.27 -8.39
CA VAL A 256 -4.58 -12.23 -9.32
C VAL A 256 -3.68 -12.40 -10.53
N LEU A 257 -3.53 -13.62 -11.02
CA LEU A 257 -2.82 -13.85 -12.26
C LEU A 257 -3.68 -13.38 -13.45
N SER A 258 -3.15 -12.41 -14.19
CA SER A 258 -3.75 -11.91 -15.44
C SER A 258 -3.16 -12.58 -16.69
N ASN A 259 -1.97 -13.12 -16.56
CA ASN A 259 -1.24 -13.83 -17.62
C ASN A 259 -0.24 -14.78 -16.98
N ASN A 260 0.08 -15.85 -17.72
CA ASN A 260 1.12 -16.78 -17.34
C ASN A 260 1.91 -17.19 -18.61
N LYS A 261 3.13 -16.68 -18.73
CA LYS A 261 3.96 -16.92 -19.92
C LYS A 261 4.37 -18.38 -20.05
N VAL A 262 4.56 -19.05 -18.92
CA VAL A 262 4.92 -20.48 -18.89
C VAL A 262 3.79 -21.34 -19.46
N ASN A 263 2.55 -20.97 -19.21
CA ASN A 263 1.35 -21.65 -19.72
C ASN A 263 0.81 -21.00 -21.03
N GLY A 264 1.54 -20.05 -21.61
CA GLY A 264 1.17 -19.39 -22.87
C GLY A 264 -0.01 -18.41 -22.77
N GLY A 265 -0.40 -18.00 -21.57
CA GLY A 265 -1.49 -17.05 -21.33
C GLY A 265 -1.17 -15.63 -21.82
N LYS A 266 -2.22 -14.91 -22.22
CA LYS A 266 -2.17 -13.47 -22.53
C LYS A 266 -2.77 -12.69 -21.37
N TYR A 267 -2.38 -11.43 -21.22
CA TYR A 267 -3.00 -10.52 -20.26
C TYR A 267 -4.53 -10.50 -20.40
N ASN A 268 -5.22 -10.76 -19.29
CA ASN A 268 -6.67 -10.73 -19.20
C ASN A 268 -7.12 -9.62 -18.24
N PRO A 269 -7.68 -8.51 -18.75
CA PRO A 269 -8.10 -7.38 -17.90
C PRO A 269 -9.27 -7.71 -16.94
N GLU A 270 -10.09 -8.73 -17.25
CA GLU A 270 -11.21 -9.12 -16.39
C GLU A 270 -10.75 -9.63 -15.01
N THR A 271 -9.50 -10.09 -14.93
CA THR A 271 -8.91 -10.54 -13.67
C THR A 271 -8.81 -9.40 -12.64
N ALA A 272 -8.61 -8.15 -13.09
CA ALA A 272 -8.56 -6.98 -12.21
C ALA A 272 -9.87 -6.77 -11.45
N THR A 273 -11.02 -6.95 -12.12
CA THR A 273 -12.33 -6.89 -11.47
C THR A 273 -12.51 -8.04 -10.49
N ALA A 274 -12.15 -9.26 -10.90
CA ALA A 274 -12.25 -10.44 -10.06
C ALA A 274 -11.43 -10.30 -8.76
N ASN A 275 -10.22 -9.71 -8.85
CA ASN A 275 -9.39 -9.44 -7.67
C ASN A 275 -10.05 -8.44 -6.72
N GLN A 276 -10.59 -7.34 -7.24
CA GLN A 276 -11.27 -6.33 -6.42
C GLN A 276 -12.53 -6.89 -5.74
N GLU A 277 -13.26 -7.81 -6.40
CA GLU A 277 -14.40 -8.51 -5.80
C GLU A 277 -13.95 -9.38 -4.62
N TYR A 278 -12.85 -10.11 -4.79
CA TYR A 278 -12.29 -10.91 -3.70
C TYR A 278 -11.77 -10.03 -2.55
N VAL A 279 -11.00 -8.98 -2.86
CA VAL A 279 -10.48 -8.04 -1.85
C VAL A 279 -11.61 -7.34 -1.10
N TYR A 280 -12.74 -7.07 -1.75
CA TYR A 280 -13.93 -6.53 -1.10
C TYR A 280 -14.44 -7.46 0.02
N GLU A 281 -14.54 -8.76 -0.23
CA GLU A 281 -14.93 -9.74 0.78
C GLU A 281 -13.88 -9.86 1.91
N VAL A 282 -12.59 -9.79 1.58
CA VAL A 282 -11.49 -9.75 2.56
C VAL A 282 -11.66 -8.57 3.51
N VAL A 283 -11.87 -7.36 2.97
CA VAL A 283 -12.02 -6.13 3.78
C VAL A 283 -13.26 -6.21 4.66
N LYS A 284 -14.39 -6.69 4.14
CA LYS A 284 -15.61 -6.90 4.95
C LYS A 284 -15.36 -7.83 6.12
N HIS A 285 -14.70 -8.95 5.85
CA HIS A 285 -14.38 -9.91 6.92
C HIS A 285 -13.42 -9.29 7.94
N TYR A 286 -12.39 -8.59 7.50
CA TYR A 286 -11.45 -7.91 8.39
C TYR A 286 -12.13 -6.86 9.26
N ILE A 287 -13.03 -6.04 8.71
CA ILE A 287 -13.87 -5.09 9.49
C ILE A 287 -14.64 -5.83 10.59
N THR A 288 -15.21 -6.98 10.27
CA THR A 288 -15.96 -7.79 11.27
C THR A 288 -15.06 -8.24 12.42
N THR A 289 -13.80 -8.57 12.15
CA THR A 289 -12.84 -8.94 13.22
C THR A 289 -12.49 -7.76 14.11
N LEU A 290 -12.30 -6.56 13.52
CA LEU A 290 -11.98 -5.34 14.25
C LEU A 290 -13.12 -4.86 15.16
N THR A 291 -14.36 -5.13 14.80
CA THR A 291 -15.53 -4.70 15.59
C THR A 291 -15.93 -5.68 16.70
N ASN A 292 -15.36 -6.88 16.69
CA ASN A 292 -15.60 -7.92 17.70
C ASN A 292 -14.47 -8.02 18.75
N GLU A 293 -13.34 -7.33 18.57
CA GLU A 293 -12.27 -7.13 19.56
C GLU A 293 -12.60 -5.90 20.44
#